data_f602635f560a114136e6dee8303dc958
#
_entry.id   f602635f560a114136e6dee8303dc958
#
_cell.length_a   1.000
_cell.length_b   1.000
_cell.length_c   1.000
_cell.angle_alpha   90.00
_cell.angle_beta   90.00
_cell.angle_gamma   90.00
#
_symmetry.space_group_name_H-M   'P 1'
#
loop_
_entity.id
_entity.type
_entity.pdbx_description
1 polymer ?
#
loop_
_entity_poly.entity_id
_entity_poly.type
_entity_poly.pdbx_seq_one_letter_code
_entity_poly.pdbx_strand_id
1 'polypeptide(L)'
;KMAVILQQVVGNQYGDRYYPSMSGVARSLNYYPIGDEKAEEGTVNLALGLGKYIVDGGMTLRFSPAHPSKVLQTSELDIALKETQTRFYALDLKNAGDNFSIDDGFNLLKLHVKEAEKDGSLRYIASTYDPYDQVIRDGLYPGGRKVITFANILQHDVFPLARILRWVLRYGQQEMRRPVEIEFAVTLNHDRDKTGTFYLLQVRPIVDSKDMLDEDLTTIPDEDVLLRSNNSLGHGIMNEIHDIVYVKTDHYSASNNQNIAWEIEKINQQFLNEG
;
A
#
# COMPACT_ATOMS: atom_id res chain seq x y z
N LYS A 1 2.41 29.75 -18.97
CA LYS A 1 3.68 29.59 -18.21
C LYS A 1 3.94 28.10 -18.06
N MET A 2 5.15 27.68 -18.37
CA MET A 2 5.59 26.29 -18.20
C MET A 2 6.51 26.25 -16.97
N ALA A 3 6.32 25.24 -16.10
CA ALA A 3 7.18 24.99 -14.95
C ALA A 3 7.88 23.65 -15.13
N VAL A 4 9.14 23.58 -14.70
CA VAL A 4 9.95 22.36 -14.76
C VAL A 4 10.45 22.07 -13.35
N ILE A 5 10.28 20.82 -12.91
CA ILE A 5 10.78 20.33 -11.62
C ILE A 5 11.94 19.38 -11.93
N LEU A 6 13.10 19.64 -11.32
CA LEU A 6 14.25 18.75 -11.35
C LEU A 6 14.41 18.12 -9.98
N GLN A 7 14.38 16.79 -9.92
CA GLN A 7 14.51 16.03 -8.67
C GLN A 7 15.52 14.91 -8.83
N GLN A 8 16.44 14.79 -7.89
CA GLN A 8 17.41 13.70 -7.86
C GLN A 8 16.69 12.37 -7.59
N VAL A 9 16.97 11.36 -8.39
CA VAL A 9 16.48 10.00 -8.14
C VAL A 9 17.21 9.43 -6.91
N VAL A 10 16.45 8.86 -5.99
CA VAL A 10 16.95 8.29 -4.74
C VAL A 10 17.17 6.79 -4.91
N GLY A 11 18.27 6.28 -4.40
CA GLY A 11 18.58 4.86 -4.43
C GLY A 11 20.00 4.53 -4.02
N ASN A 12 20.34 3.25 -4.14
CA ASN A 12 21.70 2.72 -4.05
C ASN A 12 22.07 2.10 -5.40
N GLN A 13 23.34 2.15 -5.73
CA GLN A 13 23.87 1.53 -6.94
C GLN A 13 24.25 0.07 -6.68
N TYR A 14 23.78 -0.80 -7.57
CA TYR A 14 24.08 -2.23 -7.60
C TYR A 14 24.56 -2.62 -9.01
N GLY A 15 25.87 -2.50 -9.25
CA GLY A 15 26.44 -2.62 -10.60
C GLY A 15 25.87 -1.56 -11.53
N ASP A 16 25.18 -1.98 -12.61
CA ASP A 16 24.53 -1.09 -13.59
C ASP A 16 23.08 -0.74 -13.23
N ARG A 17 22.62 -1.08 -12.04
CA ARG A 17 21.27 -0.84 -11.56
C ARG A 17 21.28 0.20 -10.45
N TYR A 18 20.21 1.03 -10.39
CA TYR A 18 20.06 2.01 -9.33
C TYR A 18 18.61 2.03 -8.83
N TYR A 19 18.40 1.79 -7.56
CA TYR A 19 17.07 1.77 -6.95
C TYR A 19 17.13 1.91 -5.42
N PRO A 20 16.06 2.46 -4.78
CA PRO A 20 15.95 2.51 -3.32
C PRO A 20 15.63 1.14 -2.74
N SER A 21 15.94 0.94 -1.47
CA SER A 21 15.56 -0.29 -0.76
C SER A 21 14.06 -0.48 -0.71
N MET A 22 13.31 0.62 -0.59
CA MET A 22 11.85 0.62 -0.69
C MET A 22 11.36 2.00 -1.12
N SER A 23 10.18 2.01 -1.74
CA SER A 23 9.39 3.22 -2.03
C SER A 23 7.97 3.01 -1.56
N GLY A 24 7.27 4.11 -1.31
CA GLY A 24 5.89 4.02 -0.87
C GLY A 24 5.06 5.24 -1.22
N VAL A 25 3.76 5.00 -1.22
CA VAL A 25 2.72 6.03 -1.25
C VAL A 25 1.93 5.91 0.05
N ALA A 26 1.81 7.01 0.78
CA ALA A 26 1.05 7.04 2.03
C ALA A 26 -0.01 8.13 1.98
N ARG A 27 -1.19 7.84 2.54
CA ARG A 27 -2.32 8.77 2.64
C ARG A 27 -2.65 9.00 4.09
N SER A 28 -2.98 10.22 4.45
CA SER A 28 -3.44 10.55 5.80
C SER A 28 -4.90 10.14 6.05
N LEU A 29 -5.62 9.74 5.01
CA LEU A 29 -6.97 9.19 5.08
C LEU A 29 -6.95 7.75 4.55
N ASN A 30 -7.48 6.82 5.35
CA ASN A 30 -7.68 5.44 4.98
C ASN A 30 -9.14 5.24 4.55
N TYR A 31 -9.39 5.13 3.24
CA TYR A 31 -10.74 4.93 2.70
C TYR A 31 -11.32 3.54 3.00
N TYR A 32 -10.47 2.56 3.30
CA TYR A 32 -10.87 1.17 3.52
C TYR A 32 -10.18 0.62 4.76
N PRO A 33 -10.57 1.08 5.97
CA PRO A 33 -9.99 0.56 7.20
C PRO A 33 -10.34 -0.92 7.39
N ILE A 34 -9.38 -1.71 7.88
CA ILE A 34 -9.50 -3.15 8.08
C ILE A 34 -9.37 -3.47 9.56
N GLY A 35 -10.33 -4.23 10.10
CA GLY A 35 -10.32 -4.62 11.50
C GLY A 35 -10.43 -3.42 12.46
N ASP A 36 -9.40 -3.21 13.29
CA ASP A 36 -9.36 -2.11 14.27
C ASP A 36 -8.80 -0.79 13.71
N GLU A 37 -8.49 -0.74 12.41
CA GLU A 37 -8.00 0.50 11.79
C GLU A 37 -9.09 1.56 11.74
N LYS A 38 -8.68 2.83 11.79
CA LYS A 38 -9.57 3.99 11.63
C LYS A 38 -9.19 4.78 10.38
N ALA A 39 -10.16 5.49 9.83
CA ALA A 39 -9.97 6.30 8.62
C ALA A 39 -8.86 7.36 8.79
N GLU A 40 -8.81 8.02 9.94
CA GLU A 40 -7.85 9.08 10.28
C GLU A 40 -6.42 8.57 10.55
N GLU A 41 -6.21 7.27 10.69
CA GLU A 41 -4.89 6.68 10.91
C GLU A 41 -4.05 6.57 9.65
N GLY A 42 -4.70 6.73 8.50
CA GLY A 42 -4.05 6.67 7.20
C GLY A 42 -3.70 5.26 6.74
N THR A 43 -3.16 5.18 5.54
CA THR A 43 -2.74 3.91 4.91
C THR A 43 -1.48 4.11 4.09
N VAL A 44 -0.72 3.04 3.91
CA VAL A 44 0.54 3.02 3.15
C VAL A 44 0.58 1.84 2.21
N ASN A 45 0.99 2.09 0.96
CA ASN A 45 1.41 1.06 0.02
C ASN A 45 2.93 1.09 -0.10
N LEU A 46 3.58 -0.02 0.13
CA LEU A 46 5.03 -0.18 0.20
C LEU A 46 5.51 -1.21 -0.82
N ALA A 47 6.60 -0.91 -1.51
CA ALA A 47 7.23 -1.81 -2.48
C ALA A 47 8.76 -1.70 -2.48
N LEU A 48 9.44 -2.76 -2.86
CA LEU A 48 10.86 -2.78 -3.21
C LEU A 48 11.08 -2.01 -4.53
N GLY A 49 12.14 -1.22 -4.60
CA GLY A 49 12.58 -0.53 -5.80
C GLY A 49 11.91 0.83 -6.02
N LEU A 50 11.88 1.29 -7.27
CA LEU A 50 11.36 2.61 -7.63
C LEU A 50 9.83 2.70 -7.48
N GLY A 51 9.34 3.84 -7.00
CA GLY A 51 7.94 4.11 -6.72
C GLY A 51 7.00 4.01 -7.93
N LYS A 52 7.52 4.14 -9.15
CA LYS A 52 6.74 3.91 -10.38
C LYS A 52 6.07 2.53 -10.40
N TYR A 53 6.66 1.52 -9.74
CA TYR A 53 6.02 0.21 -9.62
C TYR A 53 4.67 0.26 -8.90
N ILE A 54 4.52 1.14 -7.91
CA ILE A 54 3.27 1.35 -7.17
C ILE A 54 2.24 2.06 -8.06
N VAL A 55 2.68 3.12 -8.75
CA VAL A 55 1.85 3.93 -9.65
C VAL A 55 1.30 3.10 -10.82
N ASP A 56 2.11 2.19 -11.36
CA ASP A 56 1.72 1.28 -12.44
C ASP A 56 0.82 0.10 -11.96
N GLY A 57 0.34 0.13 -10.71
CA GLY A 57 -0.54 -0.92 -10.16
C GLY A 57 0.17 -2.23 -9.83
N GLY A 58 1.48 -2.17 -9.56
CA GLY A 58 2.24 -3.32 -9.10
C GLY A 58 1.75 -3.83 -7.75
N MET A 59 2.08 -5.08 -7.45
CA MET A 59 1.71 -5.71 -6.17
C MET A 59 2.50 -5.08 -5.03
N THR A 60 1.82 -4.40 -4.13
CA THR A 60 2.39 -3.68 -2.99
C THR A 60 1.94 -4.29 -1.68
N LEU A 61 2.70 -4.08 -0.62
CA LEU A 61 2.27 -4.41 0.73
C LEU A 61 1.54 -3.21 1.33
N ARG A 62 0.30 -3.43 1.79
CA ARG A 62 -0.52 -2.40 2.43
C ARG A 62 -0.45 -2.54 3.95
N PHE A 63 -0.26 -1.43 4.66
CA PHE A 63 -0.37 -1.38 6.13
C PHE A 63 -0.88 -0.04 6.64
N SER A 64 -1.41 -0.02 7.88
CA SER A 64 -1.69 1.22 8.62
C SER A 64 -0.47 1.64 9.43
N PRO A 65 -0.02 2.91 9.35
CA PRO A 65 1.10 3.40 10.19
C PRO A 65 0.82 3.30 11.70
N ALA A 66 -0.45 3.28 12.11
CA ALA A 66 -0.85 3.08 13.50
C ALA A 66 -0.70 1.63 13.95
N HIS A 67 -0.87 0.67 13.02
CA HIS A 67 -0.84 -0.76 13.27
C HIS A 67 0.16 -1.50 12.36
N PRO A 68 1.46 -1.14 12.34
CA PRO A 68 2.41 -1.61 11.33
C PRO A 68 2.64 -3.13 11.34
N SER A 69 2.43 -3.79 12.47
CA SER A 69 2.55 -5.25 12.58
C SER A 69 1.31 -6.02 12.11
N LYS A 70 0.17 -5.34 11.93
CA LYS A 70 -1.08 -5.97 11.46
C LYS A 70 -1.19 -5.83 9.95
N VAL A 71 -0.57 -6.73 9.20
CA VAL A 71 -0.58 -6.75 7.74
C VAL A 71 -1.41 -7.92 7.25
N LEU A 72 -2.56 -7.64 6.62
CA LEU A 72 -3.48 -8.67 6.13
C LEU A 72 -2.81 -9.62 5.12
N GLN A 73 -2.01 -9.08 4.21
CA GLN A 73 -1.33 -9.88 3.18
C GLN A 73 -0.28 -10.87 3.73
N THR A 74 0.11 -10.73 5.00
CA THR A 74 1.03 -11.66 5.67
C THR A 74 0.38 -12.44 6.83
N SER A 75 -0.94 -12.32 7.01
CA SER A 75 -1.68 -12.98 8.10
C SER A 75 -1.80 -14.49 7.91
N GLU A 76 -1.84 -14.95 6.66
CA GLU A 76 -1.93 -16.37 6.30
C GLU A 76 -0.85 -16.71 5.28
N LEU A 77 -0.33 -17.94 5.37
CA LEU A 77 0.76 -18.41 4.52
C LEU A 77 0.43 -18.35 3.03
N ASP A 78 -0.74 -18.85 2.66
CA ASP A 78 -1.16 -18.91 1.25
C ASP A 78 -1.34 -17.52 0.65
N ILE A 79 -1.90 -16.59 1.42
CA ILE A 79 -2.05 -15.18 1.02
C ILE A 79 -0.67 -14.55 0.85
N ALA A 80 0.23 -14.72 1.83
CA ALA A 80 1.58 -14.16 1.79
C ALA A 80 2.39 -14.67 0.59
N LEU A 81 2.26 -15.94 0.24
CA LEU A 81 2.96 -16.52 -0.91
C LEU A 81 2.38 -16.11 -2.26
N LYS A 82 1.08 -15.82 -2.31
CA LYS A 82 0.36 -15.42 -3.52
C LYS A 82 0.46 -13.91 -3.77
N GLU A 83 0.31 -13.10 -2.73
CA GLU A 83 0.23 -11.64 -2.82
C GLU A 83 1.56 -10.93 -2.51
N THR A 84 2.67 -11.65 -2.52
CA THR A 84 3.99 -11.02 -2.38
C THR A 84 4.46 -10.39 -3.67
N GLN A 85 5.18 -9.29 -3.56
CA GLN A 85 5.85 -8.64 -4.68
C GLN A 85 6.85 -9.60 -5.34
N THR A 86 6.76 -9.77 -6.66
CA THR A 86 7.64 -10.66 -7.44
C THR A 86 8.55 -9.90 -8.41
N ARG A 87 8.22 -8.66 -8.72
CA ARG A 87 8.97 -7.80 -9.63
C ARG A 87 9.14 -6.41 -9.03
N PHE A 88 10.15 -5.67 -9.50
CA PHE A 88 10.39 -4.29 -9.10
C PHE A 88 10.99 -3.50 -10.27
N TYR A 89 10.99 -2.17 -10.16
CA TYR A 89 11.68 -1.30 -11.09
C TYR A 89 13.02 -0.81 -10.55
N ALA A 90 14.03 -0.80 -11.40
CA ALA A 90 15.33 -0.18 -11.20
C ALA A 90 15.68 0.72 -12.38
N LEU A 91 16.49 1.73 -12.15
CA LEU A 91 17.07 2.54 -13.23
C LEU A 91 18.22 1.77 -13.90
N ASP A 92 18.27 1.80 -15.22
CA ASP A 92 19.38 1.26 -16.01
C ASP A 92 20.46 2.34 -16.17
N LEU A 93 21.59 2.17 -15.48
CA LEU A 93 22.73 3.09 -15.58
C LEU A 93 23.59 2.82 -16.81
N LYS A 94 23.50 1.63 -17.41
CA LYS A 94 24.30 1.28 -18.57
C LYS A 94 23.86 2.06 -19.82
N ASN A 95 22.57 2.28 -19.97
CA ASN A 95 21.96 2.94 -21.13
C ASN A 95 21.51 4.38 -20.83
N ALA A 96 21.85 4.92 -19.66
CA ALA A 96 21.35 6.21 -19.16
C ALA A 96 21.83 7.45 -19.94
N GLY A 97 22.76 7.32 -20.88
CA GLY A 97 23.36 8.46 -21.57
C GLY A 97 23.13 8.54 -23.09
N ASP A 98 22.74 7.46 -23.74
CA ASP A 98 22.90 7.37 -25.19
C ASP A 98 21.64 7.69 -26.01
N ASN A 99 20.45 7.62 -25.40
CA ASN A 99 19.20 7.85 -26.11
C ASN A 99 18.20 8.64 -25.24
N PHE A 100 17.87 9.85 -25.66
CA PHE A 100 16.74 10.56 -25.09
C PHE A 100 15.44 10.03 -25.72
N SER A 101 14.51 9.60 -24.86
CA SER A 101 13.14 9.23 -25.26
C SER A 101 12.14 10.07 -24.47
N ILE A 102 11.01 10.38 -25.08
CA ILE A 102 9.86 11.00 -24.42
C ILE A 102 9.11 9.97 -23.54
N ASP A 103 9.35 8.69 -23.78
CA ASP A 103 8.79 7.60 -22.96
C ASP A 103 9.40 7.65 -21.55
N ASP A 104 8.57 7.77 -20.53
CA ASP A 104 8.95 7.84 -19.11
C ASP A 104 9.52 6.52 -18.57
N GLY A 105 9.43 5.44 -19.35
CA GLY A 105 9.97 4.13 -19.04
C GLY A 105 11.26 3.74 -19.76
N PHE A 106 11.83 4.59 -20.62
CA PHE A 106 12.91 4.23 -21.55
C PHE A 106 14.20 3.69 -20.87
N ASN A 107 14.47 4.10 -19.63
CA ASN A 107 15.65 3.67 -18.86
C ASN A 107 15.27 2.87 -17.59
N LEU A 108 14.08 2.28 -17.57
CA LEU A 108 13.61 1.44 -16.47
C LEU A 108 13.77 -0.04 -16.79
N LEU A 109 14.32 -0.76 -15.83
CA LEU A 109 14.40 -2.22 -15.84
C LEU A 109 13.29 -2.79 -14.95
N LYS A 110 12.41 -3.62 -15.52
CA LYS A 110 11.44 -4.41 -14.75
C LYS A 110 12.06 -5.77 -14.41
N LEU A 111 12.57 -5.88 -13.19
CA LEU A 111 13.37 -7.01 -12.72
C LEU A 111 12.55 -7.93 -11.81
N HIS A 112 12.96 -9.19 -11.75
CA HIS A 112 12.44 -10.15 -10.78
C HIS A 112 13.15 -9.93 -9.42
N VAL A 113 12.45 -10.15 -8.30
CA VAL A 113 12.97 -10.01 -6.93
C VAL A 113 14.26 -10.82 -6.69
N LYS A 114 14.46 -11.93 -7.42
CA LYS A 114 15.72 -12.70 -7.39
C LYS A 114 16.97 -11.88 -7.79
N GLU A 115 16.81 -10.84 -8.60
CA GLU A 115 17.93 -9.95 -8.93
C GLU A 115 18.29 -9.08 -7.73
N ALA A 116 17.30 -8.59 -6.97
CA ALA A 116 17.54 -7.88 -5.71
C ALA A 116 18.20 -8.78 -4.63
N GLU A 117 17.91 -10.09 -4.66
CA GLU A 117 18.62 -11.06 -3.79
C GLU A 117 20.10 -11.13 -4.15
N LYS A 118 20.45 -11.18 -5.44
CA LYS A 118 21.84 -11.17 -5.91
C LYS A 118 22.57 -9.85 -5.56
N ASP A 119 21.84 -8.74 -5.63
CA ASP A 119 22.33 -7.42 -5.25
C ASP A 119 22.53 -7.28 -3.73
N GLY A 120 22.05 -8.23 -2.93
CA GLY A 120 22.10 -8.19 -1.47
C GLY A 120 21.14 -7.18 -0.83
N SER A 121 20.25 -6.57 -1.60
CA SER A 121 19.36 -5.49 -1.16
C SER A 121 18.16 -5.98 -0.34
N LEU A 122 17.92 -7.31 -0.26
CA LEU A 122 16.75 -7.88 0.44
C LEU A 122 16.89 -8.01 1.95
N ARG A 123 18.07 -7.73 2.52
CA ARG A 123 18.44 -8.06 3.91
C ARG A 123 17.39 -7.69 4.97
N TYR A 124 16.77 -6.52 4.84
CA TYR A 124 15.83 -6.00 5.85
C TYR A 124 14.38 -5.99 5.38
N ILE A 125 14.11 -6.38 4.12
CA ILE A 125 12.78 -6.25 3.53
C ILE A 125 12.15 -7.59 3.17
N ALA A 126 12.94 -8.67 3.16
CA ALA A 126 12.45 -9.99 2.82
C ALA A 126 12.51 -10.95 4.03
N SER A 127 11.59 -11.90 4.00
CA SER A 127 11.56 -13.11 4.82
C SER A 127 11.83 -14.33 3.93
N THR A 128 12.10 -15.48 4.54
CA THR A 128 12.32 -16.73 3.82
C THR A 128 11.20 -17.73 4.11
N TYR A 129 10.54 -18.20 3.08
CA TYR A 129 9.61 -19.32 3.17
C TYR A 129 10.36 -20.64 3.22
N ASP A 130 10.11 -21.39 4.28
CA ASP A 130 10.60 -22.74 4.46
C ASP A 130 9.52 -23.73 4.01
N PRO A 131 9.72 -24.45 2.87
CA PRO A 131 8.71 -25.37 2.35
C PRO A 131 8.59 -26.67 3.17
N TYR A 132 9.60 -26.99 4.00
CA TYR A 132 9.57 -28.18 4.81
C TYR A 132 8.70 -27.99 6.06
N ASP A 133 8.90 -26.88 6.75
CA ASP A 133 8.11 -26.52 7.94
C ASP A 133 6.80 -25.77 7.58
N GLN A 134 6.63 -25.40 6.32
CA GLN A 134 5.50 -24.58 5.81
C GLN A 134 5.31 -23.27 6.59
N VAL A 135 6.41 -22.57 6.88
CA VAL A 135 6.41 -21.31 7.61
C VAL A 135 7.22 -20.24 6.88
N ILE A 136 6.87 -18.98 7.09
CA ILE A 136 7.69 -17.83 6.70
C ILE A 136 8.48 -17.39 7.93
N ARG A 137 9.81 -17.37 7.80
CA ARG A 137 10.75 -16.93 8.85
C ARG A 137 11.30 -15.56 8.49
N ASP A 138 11.26 -14.62 9.42
CA ASP A 138 11.78 -13.28 9.19
C ASP A 138 13.29 -13.31 9.00
N GLY A 139 13.73 -12.62 7.92
CA GLY A 139 15.12 -12.57 7.51
C GLY A 139 15.48 -13.52 6.38
N LEU A 140 16.76 -13.46 5.97
CA LEU A 140 17.31 -14.24 4.87
C LEU A 140 18.02 -15.47 5.40
N TYR A 141 17.49 -16.63 5.09
CA TYR A 141 18.10 -17.93 5.38
C TYR A 141 18.50 -18.63 4.08
N PRO A 142 19.54 -19.48 4.11
CA PRO A 142 19.91 -20.30 2.96
C PRO A 142 18.77 -21.20 2.52
N GLY A 143 18.59 -21.35 1.20
CA GLY A 143 17.47 -22.10 0.65
C GLY A 143 16.14 -21.34 0.78
N GLY A 144 15.04 -21.99 0.40
CA GLY A 144 13.70 -21.41 0.48
C GLY A 144 13.44 -20.26 -0.49
N ARG A 145 12.15 -19.91 -0.64
CA ARG A 145 11.71 -18.79 -1.48
C ARG A 145 11.76 -17.49 -0.67
N LYS A 146 12.31 -16.42 -1.24
CA LYS A 146 12.25 -15.08 -0.64
C LYS A 146 10.90 -14.44 -0.88
N VAL A 147 10.32 -13.91 0.17
CA VAL A 147 9.01 -13.27 0.24
C VAL A 147 9.18 -11.85 0.73
N ILE A 148 8.67 -10.87 0.03
CA ILE A 148 8.77 -9.46 0.42
C ILE A 148 7.69 -9.17 1.47
N THR A 149 8.07 -9.16 2.72
CA THR A 149 7.16 -8.98 3.87
C THR A 149 7.38 -7.66 4.60
N PHE A 150 8.55 -7.04 4.44
CA PHE A 150 8.99 -5.89 5.25
C PHE A 150 8.91 -6.13 6.77
N ALA A 151 8.88 -7.38 7.23
CA ALA A 151 8.69 -7.73 8.63
C ALA A 151 9.74 -7.10 9.54
N ASN A 152 11.03 -7.08 9.15
CA ASN A 152 12.07 -6.44 9.93
C ASN A 152 11.85 -4.94 10.13
N ILE A 153 11.16 -4.28 9.20
CA ILE A 153 10.81 -2.85 9.29
C ILE A 153 9.52 -2.66 10.11
N LEU A 154 8.47 -3.44 9.81
CA LEU A 154 7.13 -3.20 10.33
C LEU A 154 6.89 -3.83 11.71
N GLN A 155 7.53 -4.98 12.00
CA GLN A 155 7.37 -5.71 13.26
C GLN A 155 8.55 -5.50 14.20
N HIS A 156 9.79 -5.45 13.66
CA HIS A 156 11.02 -5.37 14.45
C HIS A 156 11.65 -3.98 14.51
N ASP A 157 11.02 -2.97 13.87
CA ASP A 157 11.42 -1.54 13.88
C ASP A 157 12.91 -1.29 13.57
N VAL A 158 13.52 -2.12 12.70
CA VAL A 158 14.92 -1.96 12.27
C VAL A 158 15.16 -0.58 11.65
N PHE A 159 14.15 -0.04 10.99
CA PHE A 159 14.05 1.34 10.54
C PHE A 159 12.68 1.89 10.97
N PRO A 160 12.59 3.07 11.61
CA PRO A 160 11.37 3.56 12.25
C PRO A 160 10.34 4.12 11.24
N LEU A 161 10.07 3.37 10.16
CA LEU A 161 9.23 3.83 9.02
C LEU A 161 7.84 4.27 9.46
N ALA A 162 7.14 3.44 10.23
CA ALA A 162 5.77 3.72 10.66
C ALA A 162 5.69 4.99 11.51
N ARG A 163 6.67 5.23 12.39
CA ARG A 163 6.76 6.43 13.23
C ARG A 163 7.03 7.68 12.39
N ILE A 164 7.95 7.59 11.42
CA ILE A 164 8.23 8.70 10.48
C ILE A 164 6.97 9.04 9.69
N LEU A 165 6.29 8.04 9.13
CA LEU A 165 5.09 8.25 8.30
C LEU A 165 3.94 8.86 9.10
N ARG A 166 3.68 8.41 10.33
CA ARG A 166 2.67 9.04 11.21
C ARG A 166 2.96 10.53 11.44
N TRP A 167 4.23 10.85 11.64
CA TRP A 167 4.66 12.23 11.84
C TRP A 167 4.47 13.06 10.58
N VAL A 168 4.99 12.58 9.42
CA VAL A 168 4.93 13.31 8.15
C VAL A 168 3.48 13.51 7.68
N LEU A 169 2.64 12.47 7.78
CA LEU A 169 1.23 12.57 7.40
C LEU A 169 0.47 13.58 8.26
N ARG A 170 0.67 13.55 9.58
CA ARG A 170 0.04 14.49 10.48
C ARG A 170 0.46 15.94 10.20
N TYR A 171 1.76 16.21 10.05
CA TYR A 171 2.26 17.54 9.73
C TYR A 171 1.83 18.00 8.34
N GLY A 172 1.92 17.13 7.34
CA GLY A 172 1.44 17.42 5.99
C GLY A 172 -0.03 17.83 5.98
N GLN A 173 -0.88 17.10 6.70
CA GLN A 173 -2.30 17.41 6.83
C GLN A 173 -2.54 18.74 7.56
N GLN A 174 -1.79 19.03 8.61
CA GLN A 174 -1.88 20.30 9.35
C GLN A 174 -1.50 21.49 8.46
N GLU A 175 -0.38 21.41 7.75
CA GLU A 175 0.10 22.49 6.88
C GLU A 175 -0.79 22.71 5.66
N MET A 176 -1.25 21.61 5.03
CA MET A 176 -2.15 21.70 3.87
C MET A 176 -3.61 21.96 4.25
N ARG A 177 -3.97 21.83 5.55
CA ARG A 177 -5.35 21.94 6.08
C ARG A 177 -6.34 21.00 5.37
N ARG A 178 -5.86 19.88 4.85
CA ARG A 178 -6.60 18.85 4.13
C ARG A 178 -5.88 17.52 4.26
N PRO A 179 -6.57 16.39 4.07
CA PRO A 179 -5.90 15.11 3.90
C PRO A 179 -4.83 15.18 2.81
N VAL A 180 -3.73 14.49 3.03
CA VAL A 180 -2.59 14.49 2.12
C VAL A 180 -2.22 13.11 1.67
N GLU A 181 -1.68 13.03 0.46
CA GLU A 181 -0.93 11.91 -0.06
C GLU A 181 0.54 12.30 -0.17
N ILE A 182 1.42 11.42 0.25
CA ILE A 182 2.86 11.59 0.14
C ILE A 182 3.48 10.46 -0.66
N GLU A 183 4.52 10.79 -1.41
CA GLU A 183 5.41 9.81 -2.02
C GLU A 183 6.76 9.87 -1.32
N PHE A 184 7.33 8.71 -1.05
CA PHE A 184 8.60 8.61 -0.34
C PHE A 184 9.46 7.47 -0.86
N ALA A 185 10.76 7.56 -0.59
CA ALA A 185 11.70 6.47 -0.77
C ALA A 185 12.58 6.32 0.46
N VAL A 186 13.12 5.13 0.65
CA VAL A 186 14.06 4.83 1.74
C VAL A 186 15.25 4.05 1.19
N THR A 187 16.44 4.51 1.53
CA THR A 187 17.68 3.73 1.38
C THR A 187 18.08 3.17 2.72
N LEU A 188 18.27 1.86 2.81
CA LEU A 188 18.79 1.20 4.00
C LEU A 188 20.29 0.99 3.84
N ASN A 189 21.04 1.30 4.89
CA ASN A 189 22.48 1.10 4.91
C ASN A 189 22.81 -0.26 5.51
N HIS A 190 23.88 -0.87 5.02
CA HIS A 190 24.40 -2.12 5.59
C HIS A 190 25.30 -1.88 6.80
N ASP A 191 25.66 -0.62 7.08
CA ASP A 191 26.50 -0.26 8.22
C ASP A 191 25.70 -0.25 9.53
N ARG A 192 26.31 -0.76 10.60
CA ARG A 192 25.69 -0.91 11.92
C ARG A 192 25.26 0.42 12.57
N ASP A 193 25.89 1.52 12.19
CA ASP A 193 25.70 2.83 12.84
C ASP A 193 24.64 3.72 12.16
N LYS A 194 24.20 3.37 10.95
CA LYS A 194 23.16 4.14 10.21
C LYS A 194 22.18 3.20 9.54
N THR A 195 21.00 3.08 10.09
CA THR A 195 19.98 2.15 9.61
C THR A 195 19.40 2.54 8.24
N GLY A 196 19.43 3.82 7.87
CA GLY A 196 18.93 4.28 6.55
C GLY A 196 18.55 5.75 6.54
N THR A 197 18.10 6.19 5.36
CA THR A 197 17.62 7.56 5.12
C THR A 197 16.22 7.52 4.51
N PHE A 198 15.32 8.30 5.08
CA PHE A 198 13.97 8.55 4.53
C PHE A 198 14.00 9.80 3.66
N TYR A 199 13.45 9.71 2.46
CA TYR A 199 13.33 10.80 1.50
C TYR A 199 11.86 11.07 1.24
N LEU A 200 11.39 12.25 1.60
CA LEU A 200 10.08 12.75 1.21
C LEU A 200 10.19 13.29 -0.22
N LEU A 201 9.51 12.67 -1.17
CA LEU A 201 9.61 13.01 -2.59
C LEU A 201 8.53 13.99 -3.03
N GLN A 202 7.31 13.76 -2.57
CA GLN A 202 6.16 14.61 -2.89
C GLN A 202 5.19 14.67 -1.73
N VAL A 203 4.54 15.82 -1.55
CA VAL A 203 3.36 15.99 -0.70
C VAL A 203 2.30 16.69 -1.54
N ARG A 204 1.11 16.12 -1.60
CA ARG A 204 -0.02 16.75 -2.28
C ARG A 204 -1.29 16.64 -1.45
N PRO A 205 -2.17 17.65 -1.48
CA PRO A 205 -3.49 17.51 -0.87
C PRO A 205 -4.33 16.50 -1.67
N ILE A 206 -5.14 15.72 -0.98
CA ILE A 206 -6.18 14.90 -1.60
C ILE A 206 -7.31 15.84 -1.97
N VAL A 207 -7.66 15.94 -3.28
CA VAL A 207 -8.53 16.99 -3.82
C VAL A 207 -9.93 16.47 -4.13
N ASP A 208 -10.22 15.21 -3.94
CA ASP A 208 -11.54 14.64 -4.25
C ASP A 208 -12.60 15.18 -3.28
N SER A 209 -13.25 16.25 -3.75
CA SER A 209 -14.34 16.94 -3.04
C SER A 209 -15.62 16.10 -2.90
N LYS A 210 -15.72 14.95 -3.60
CA LYS A 210 -16.83 14.01 -3.49
C LYS A 210 -16.68 13.04 -2.29
N ASP A 211 -15.47 12.92 -1.75
CA ASP A 211 -15.13 11.88 -0.77
C ASP A 211 -14.92 12.42 0.66
N MET A 212 -15.18 13.69 0.90
CA MET A 212 -15.00 14.29 2.23
C MET A 212 -16.33 14.47 2.93
N LEU A 213 -16.56 13.68 3.97
CA LEU A 213 -17.61 13.92 4.94
C LEU A 213 -17.11 14.96 5.96
N ASP A 214 -17.59 16.21 5.83
CA ASP A 214 -17.40 17.25 6.84
C ASP A 214 -18.49 17.19 7.94
N GLU A 215 -19.47 16.29 7.80
CA GLU A 215 -20.60 16.18 8.71
C GLU A 215 -20.47 14.98 9.65
N ASP A 216 -20.77 15.22 10.91
CA ASP A 216 -20.89 14.15 11.91
C ASP A 216 -22.20 13.39 11.66
N LEU A 217 -22.10 12.22 11.04
CA LEU A 217 -23.25 11.35 10.70
C LEU A 217 -24.05 10.91 11.93
N THR A 218 -23.49 11.03 13.15
CA THR A 218 -24.21 10.71 14.39
C THR A 218 -25.27 11.73 14.75
N THR A 219 -25.21 12.93 14.15
CA THR A 219 -26.18 14.02 14.36
C THR A 219 -27.42 13.91 13.49
N ILE A 220 -27.41 13.02 12.48
CA ILE A 220 -28.57 12.82 11.59
C ILE A 220 -29.68 12.10 12.39
N PRO A 221 -30.90 12.67 12.46
CA PRO A 221 -32.03 12.04 13.13
C PRO A 221 -32.37 10.65 12.54
N ASP A 222 -32.76 9.69 13.37
CA ASP A 222 -33.06 8.33 12.92
C ASP A 222 -34.22 8.27 11.91
N GLU A 223 -35.12 9.27 11.92
CA GLU A 223 -36.24 9.42 10.95
C GLU A 223 -35.75 9.73 9.53
N ASP A 224 -34.55 10.29 9.39
CA ASP A 224 -33.91 10.62 8.09
C ASP A 224 -32.94 9.52 7.64
N VAL A 225 -32.80 8.42 8.38
CA VAL A 225 -31.86 7.34 8.11
C VAL A 225 -32.59 6.08 7.68
N LEU A 226 -32.36 5.65 6.43
CA LEU A 226 -32.86 4.37 5.93
C LEU A 226 -32.10 3.17 6.51
N LEU A 227 -30.77 3.27 6.59
CA LEU A 227 -29.89 2.23 7.11
C LEU A 227 -28.66 2.88 7.76
N ARG A 228 -28.28 2.42 8.95
CA ARG A 228 -27.07 2.86 9.65
C ARG A 228 -26.16 1.67 9.93
N SER A 229 -24.86 1.85 9.67
CA SER A 229 -23.82 0.88 10.02
C SER A 229 -22.66 1.58 10.71
N ASN A 230 -22.13 0.95 11.76
CA ASN A 230 -20.92 1.41 12.44
C ASN A 230 -19.63 0.89 11.78
N ASN A 231 -19.77 -0.04 10.84
CA ASN A 231 -18.68 -0.62 10.06
C ASN A 231 -19.07 -0.59 8.59
N SER A 232 -18.45 0.30 7.81
CA SER A 232 -18.63 0.39 6.36
C SER A 232 -17.28 0.40 5.66
N LEU A 233 -17.24 -0.11 4.45
CA LEU A 233 -16.09 0.05 3.55
C LEU A 233 -16.28 1.35 2.76
N GLY A 234 -15.19 2.12 2.63
CA GLY A 234 -15.20 3.39 1.91
C GLY A 234 -15.42 4.59 2.83
N HIS A 235 -15.24 5.77 2.25
CA HIS A 235 -15.39 7.05 2.92
C HIS A 235 -15.85 8.09 1.89
N GLY A 236 -17.03 8.67 2.06
CA GLY A 236 -17.53 9.67 1.13
C GLY A 236 -19.06 9.72 1.05
N ILE A 237 -19.54 10.60 0.18
CA ILE A 237 -20.96 10.79 -0.12
C ILE A 237 -21.23 10.35 -1.55
N MET A 238 -22.18 9.46 -1.75
CA MET A 238 -22.66 9.01 -3.04
C MET A 238 -24.13 9.44 -3.21
N ASN A 239 -24.38 10.33 -4.15
CA ASN A 239 -25.72 10.90 -4.40
C ASN A 239 -26.50 10.22 -5.54
N GLU A 240 -25.89 9.23 -6.20
CA GLU A 240 -26.43 8.58 -7.39
C GLU A 240 -26.89 7.14 -7.12
N ILE A 241 -27.05 6.75 -5.85
CA ILE A 241 -27.52 5.43 -5.47
C ILE A 241 -29.05 5.43 -5.48
N HIS A 242 -29.65 4.55 -6.30
CA HIS A 242 -31.10 4.37 -6.39
C HIS A 242 -31.56 3.11 -5.66
N ASP A 243 -30.75 2.07 -5.63
CA ASP A 243 -31.06 0.77 -5.05
C ASP A 243 -30.04 0.35 -4.03
N ILE A 244 -30.49 -0.22 -2.91
CA ILE A 244 -29.64 -0.73 -1.84
C ILE A 244 -30.03 -2.18 -1.56
N VAL A 245 -29.09 -3.08 -1.76
CA VAL A 245 -29.20 -4.49 -1.39
C VAL A 245 -28.43 -4.76 -0.10
N TYR A 246 -29.10 -5.28 0.92
CA TYR A 246 -28.45 -5.59 2.19
C TYR A 246 -28.98 -6.88 2.79
N VAL A 247 -28.15 -7.52 3.62
CA VAL A 247 -28.51 -8.71 4.37
C VAL A 247 -29.09 -8.29 5.72
N LYS A 248 -30.33 -8.70 6.01
CA LYS A 248 -30.96 -8.42 7.32
C LYS A 248 -30.23 -9.17 8.42
N THR A 249 -29.73 -8.43 9.41
CA THR A 249 -28.92 -8.98 10.51
C THR A 249 -29.66 -9.97 11.39
N ASP A 250 -30.99 -9.80 11.55
CA ASP A 250 -31.85 -10.65 12.37
C ASP A 250 -31.99 -12.07 11.79
N HIS A 251 -31.75 -12.25 10.49
CA HIS A 251 -31.84 -13.54 9.79
C HIS A 251 -30.48 -14.04 9.31
N TYR A 252 -29.39 -13.32 9.63
CA TYR A 252 -28.04 -13.72 9.23
C TYR A 252 -27.57 -14.92 10.01
N SER A 253 -27.05 -15.92 9.30
CA SER A 253 -26.34 -17.05 9.87
C SER A 253 -25.06 -17.32 9.07
N ALA A 254 -23.95 -17.43 9.77
CA ALA A 254 -22.64 -17.69 9.14
C ALA A 254 -22.63 -19.02 8.35
N SER A 255 -23.45 -20.01 8.76
CA SER A 255 -23.62 -21.27 8.04
C SER A 255 -24.32 -21.10 6.69
N ASN A 256 -24.99 -19.98 6.44
CA ASN A 256 -25.71 -19.69 5.22
C ASN A 256 -24.97 -18.71 4.27
N ASN A 257 -23.74 -18.38 4.58
CA ASN A 257 -22.94 -17.38 3.82
C ASN A 257 -22.84 -17.69 2.32
N GLN A 258 -22.67 -18.94 1.93
CA GLN A 258 -22.58 -19.33 0.54
C GLN A 258 -23.88 -19.05 -0.23
N ASN A 259 -25.02 -19.34 0.38
CA ASN A 259 -26.32 -19.07 -0.24
C ASN A 259 -26.61 -17.58 -0.34
N ILE A 260 -26.23 -16.81 0.70
CA ILE A 260 -26.35 -15.36 0.71
C ILE A 260 -25.50 -14.73 -0.41
N ALA A 261 -24.25 -15.16 -0.55
CA ALA A 261 -23.35 -14.69 -1.62
C ALA A 261 -23.91 -15.01 -3.00
N TRP A 262 -24.49 -16.19 -3.17
CA TRP A 262 -25.11 -16.60 -4.44
C TRP A 262 -26.38 -15.78 -4.78
N GLU A 263 -27.24 -15.51 -3.79
CA GLU A 263 -28.42 -14.67 -4.01
C GLU A 263 -28.04 -13.20 -4.33
N ILE A 264 -27.01 -12.64 -3.65
CA ILE A 264 -26.48 -11.30 -3.96
C ILE A 264 -25.95 -11.25 -5.39
N GLU A 265 -25.16 -12.26 -5.79
CA GLU A 265 -24.64 -12.33 -7.17
C GLU A 265 -25.78 -12.40 -8.20
N LYS A 266 -26.81 -13.18 -7.92
CA LYS A 266 -27.99 -13.27 -8.80
C LYS A 266 -28.71 -11.93 -8.95
N ILE A 267 -28.90 -11.19 -7.85
CA ILE A 267 -29.49 -9.85 -7.87
C ILE A 267 -28.58 -8.89 -8.67
N ASN A 268 -27.26 -8.94 -8.45
CA ASN A 268 -26.29 -8.13 -9.18
C ASN A 268 -26.36 -8.38 -10.69
N GLN A 269 -26.48 -9.63 -11.11
CA GLN A 269 -26.65 -9.98 -12.52
C GLN A 269 -27.97 -9.47 -13.11
N GLN A 270 -29.05 -9.41 -12.33
CA GLN A 270 -30.30 -8.80 -12.76
C GLN A 270 -30.11 -7.32 -13.05
N PHE A 271 -29.53 -6.54 -12.14
CA PHE A 271 -29.23 -5.12 -12.36
C PHE A 271 -28.32 -4.86 -13.56
N LEU A 272 -27.30 -5.70 -13.77
CA LEU A 272 -26.41 -5.59 -14.93
C LEU A 272 -27.13 -5.84 -16.27
N ASN A 273 -28.21 -6.62 -16.26
CA ASN A 273 -28.97 -6.94 -17.48
C ASN A 273 -30.10 -5.93 -17.75
N GLU A 274 -30.54 -5.19 -16.74
CA GLU A 274 -31.63 -4.19 -16.86
C GLU A 274 -31.09 -2.78 -17.19
N GLY A 275 -29.74 -2.58 -17.19
CA GLY A 275 -29.05 -1.34 -17.61
C GLY A 275 -28.73 -0.44 -16.46
#